data_e9d44bd064d848ebd4fed3aaa7907650
#
_entry.id   e9d44bd064d848ebd4fed3aaa7907650
#
_cell.length_a   1.000
_cell.length_b   1.000
_cell.length_c   1.000
_cell.angle_alpha   90.00
_cell.angle_beta   90.00
_cell.angle_gamma   90.00
#
_symmetry.space_group_name_H-M   'P 1'
#
loop_
_entity.id
_entity.type
_entity.pdbx_description
1 polymer ?
#
loop_
_entity_poly.entity_id
_entity_poly.type
_entity_poly.pdbx_seq_one_letter_code
_entity_poly.pdbx_strand_id
1 'polypeptide(L)'
;MYKYMIKIGHIVNPFKCDKDNSSYLYYAQPITFKSMLIAKKRAQKNKNLKVDLFSINYPEDDVIVPNFFTKLPHLKRSSKDLYDSKKKLPFLQDIFNSILKHSNCDFIIFTNSDISVKPNFYEKVYQIIRKEGRLSFTINRRDNIPKFYKDKRLTSNDLNILNQFRGELHPGNDCFIIHRYLLKKINLMNLFIGYP
;
A
#
# COMPACT_ATOMS: atom_id res chain seq x y z
N MET A 1 24.29 8.30 9.12
CA MET A 1 24.13 7.99 7.68
C MET A 1 24.11 6.48 7.50
N TYR A 2 23.04 5.89 6.97
CA TYR A 2 22.94 4.44 6.79
C TYR A 2 24.04 3.96 5.81
N LYS A 3 25.02 3.20 6.29
CA LYS A 3 26.08 2.61 5.46
C LYS A 3 25.63 1.33 4.72
N TYR A 4 24.46 0.77 5.13
CA TYR A 4 23.97 -0.53 4.69
C TYR A 4 22.77 -0.42 3.75
N MET A 5 22.48 -1.53 3.07
CA MET A 5 21.27 -1.67 2.24
C MET A 5 20.02 -1.44 3.09
N ILE A 6 19.12 -0.57 2.59
CA ILE A 6 17.81 -0.32 3.22
C ILE A 6 16.79 -1.30 2.63
N LYS A 7 16.09 -2.00 3.51
CA LYS A 7 15.00 -2.92 3.15
C LYS A 7 13.66 -2.26 3.41
N ILE A 8 12.85 -2.10 2.37
CA ILE A 8 11.50 -1.53 2.45
C ILE A 8 10.49 -2.64 2.23
N GLY A 9 9.55 -2.80 3.15
CA GLY A 9 8.37 -3.64 2.98
C GLY A 9 7.16 -2.77 2.68
N HIS A 10 6.54 -2.93 1.50
CA HIS A 10 5.28 -2.26 1.20
C HIS A 10 4.14 -3.25 1.37
N ILE A 11 3.24 -2.98 2.31
CA ILE A 11 2.10 -3.82 2.66
C ILE A 11 0.79 -3.16 2.24
N VAL A 12 -0.09 -3.95 1.65
CA VAL A 12 -1.45 -3.58 1.27
C VAL A 12 -2.44 -4.61 1.80
N ASN A 13 -3.70 -4.19 1.98
CA ASN A 13 -4.81 -5.09 2.29
C ASN A 13 -5.73 -5.20 1.07
N PRO A 14 -5.50 -6.15 0.16
CA PRO A 14 -6.41 -6.45 -0.94
C PRO A 14 -7.73 -7.03 -0.43
N PHE A 15 -8.82 -6.73 -1.11
CA PHE A 15 -10.12 -7.32 -0.81
C PHE A 15 -10.95 -7.50 -2.09
N LYS A 16 -11.72 -8.59 -2.13
CA LYS A 16 -12.59 -8.91 -3.26
C LYS A 16 -13.71 -7.88 -3.39
N CYS A 17 -13.88 -7.35 -4.60
CA CYS A 17 -14.95 -6.46 -4.97
C CYS A 17 -15.76 -7.09 -6.11
N ASP A 18 -17.07 -6.96 -6.06
CA ASP A 18 -17.93 -7.40 -7.14
C ASP A 18 -17.92 -6.36 -8.28
N LYS A 19 -17.84 -6.86 -9.50
CA LYS A 19 -17.81 -6.04 -10.72
C LYS A 19 -19.10 -5.23 -10.87
N ASP A 20 -20.22 -5.79 -10.48
CA ASP A 20 -21.55 -5.24 -10.68
C ASP A 20 -21.94 -4.17 -9.63
N ASN A 21 -21.22 -4.11 -8.51
CA ASN A 21 -21.46 -3.11 -7.46
C ASN A 21 -20.84 -1.74 -7.77
N SER A 22 -20.56 -1.43 -9.04
CA SER A 22 -19.98 -0.15 -9.49
C SER A 22 -18.77 0.36 -8.67
N SER A 23 -18.18 -0.51 -7.85
CA SER A 23 -17.04 -0.15 -7.04
C SER A 23 -15.84 0.10 -7.92
N TYR A 24 -15.37 1.34 -7.96
CA TYR A 24 -14.12 1.71 -8.63
C TYR A 24 -12.93 0.86 -8.14
N LEU A 25 -13.00 0.29 -6.95
CA LEU A 25 -11.97 -0.55 -6.33
C LEU A 25 -11.71 -1.84 -7.11
N TYR A 26 -12.73 -2.38 -7.81
CA TYR A 26 -12.54 -3.52 -8.70
C TYR A 26 -11.50 -3.23 -9.80
N TYR A 27 -11.48 -2.01 -10.32
CA TYR A 27 -10.54 -1.57 -11.36
C TYR A 27 -9.25 -0.97 -10.79
N ALA A 28 -9.33 -0.30 -9.64
CA ALA A 28 -8.19 0.39 -9.03
C ALA A 28 -7.14 -0.58 -8.47
N GLN A 29 -7.55 -1.68 -7.83
CA GLN A 29 -6.61 -2.61 -7.20
C GLN A 29 -5.63 -3.24 -8.21
N PRO A 30 -6.03 -3.78 -9.37
CA PRO A 30 -5.10 -4.29 -10.37
C PRO A 30 -4.11 -3.24 -10.89
N ILE A 31 -4.56 -1.98 -11.03
CA ILE A 31 -3.70 -0.84 -11.41
C ILE A 31 -2.65 -0.60 -10.33
N THR A 32 -3.07 -0.54 -9.07
CA THR A 32 -2.21 -0.38 -7.91
C THR A 32 -1.14 -1.47 -7.86
N PHE A 33 -1.54 -2.73 -7.93
CA PHE A 33 -0.61 -3.87 -7.84
C PHE A 33 0.44 -3.83 -8.97
N LYS A 34 0.02 -3.57 -10.21
CA LYS A 34 0.95 -3.45 -11.33
C LYS A 34 1.89 -2.26 -11.17
N SER A 35 1.41 -1.13 -10.67
CA SER A 35 2.23 0.06 -10.40
C SER A 35 3.35 -0.23 -9.39
N MET A 36 3.01 -0.94 -8.30
CA MET A 36 3.97 -1.37 -7.27
C MET A 36 5.03 -2.32 -7.84
N LEU A 37 4.63 -3.27 -8.70
CA LEU A 37 5.57 -4.18 -9.36
C LEU A 37 6.55 -3.42 -10.27
N ILE A 38 6.06 -2.46 -11.05
CA ILE A 38 6.91 -1.62 -11.92
C ILE A 38 7.90 -0.81 -11.07
N ALA A 39 7.42 -0.16 -10.01
CA ALA A 39 8.26 0.62 -9.11
C ALA A 39 9.31 -0.25 -8.38
N LYS A 40 8.93 -1.47 -7.95
CA LYS A 40 9.86 -2.44 -7.36
C LYS A 40 10.96 -2.83 -8.33
N LYS A 41 10.60 -3.22 -9.58
CA LYS A 41 11.58 -3.59 -10.61
C LYS A 41 12.57 -2.46 -10.90
N ARG A 42 12.10 -1.22 -10.89
CA ARG A 42 12.95 -0.05 -11.07
C ARG A 42 13.90 0.16 -9.88
N ALA A 43 13.38 0.07 -8.66
CA ALA A 43 14.14 0.22 -7.43
C ALA A 43 15.27 -0.81 -7.29
N GLN A 44 15.09 -2.02 -7.81
CA GLN A 44 16.09 -3.10 -7.80
C GLN A 44 17.39 -2.78 -8.54
N LYS A 45 17.41 -1.73 -9.38
CA LYS A 45 18.64 -1.23 -10.01
C LYS A 45 19.58 -0.57 -9.00
N ASN A 46 19.09 -0.17 -7.86
CA ASN A 46 19.89 0.39 -6.77
C ASN A 46 20.32 -0.73 -5.79
N LYS A 47 21.60 -1.09 -5.79
CA LYS A 47 22.18 -2.14 -4.92
C LYS A 47 22.02 -1.88 -3.42
N ASN A 48 21.76 -0.62 -3.02
CA ASN A 48 21.57 -0.23 -1.63
C ASN A 48 20.09 -0.19 -1.20
N LEU A 49 19.18 -0.63 -2.07
CA LEU A 49 17.73 -0.63 -1.81
C LEU A 49 17.12 -1.98 -2.17
N LYS A 50 16.49 -2.61 -1.20
CA LYS A 50 15.63 -3.79 -1.41
C LYS A 50 14.18 -3.43 -1.14
N VAL A 51 13.28 -3.83 -2.03
CA VAL A 51 11.83 -3.64 -1.88
C VAL A 51 11.14 -4.99 -1.93
N ASP A 52 10.39 -5.31 -0.89
CA ASP A 52 9.53 -6.47 -0.82
C ASP A 52 8.06 -6.03 -0.74
N LEU A 53 7.19 -6.65 -1.54
CA LEU A 53 5.76 -6.38 -1.56
C LEU A 53 5.04 -7.44 -0.75
N PHE A 54 4.21 -6.99 0.20
CA PHE A 54 3.43 -7.85 1.08
C PHE A 54 1.95 -7.60 0.90
N SER A 55 1.16 -8.65 1.02
CA SER A 55 -0.29 -8.57 1.17
C SER A 55 -0.71 -9.22 2.48
N ILE A 56 -1.75 -8.67 3.08
CA ILE A 56 -2.45 -9.27 4.19
C ILE A 56 -3.95 -9.09 3.98
N ASN A 57 -4.70 -10.15 4.05
CA ASN A 57 -6.12 -10.18 3.68
C ASN A 57 -6.86 -11.27 4.46
N TYR A 58 -8.17 -11.33 4.29
CA TYR A 58 -8.96 -12.46 4.75
C TYR A 58 -8.86 -13.62 3.74
N PRO A 59 -9.16 -14.88 4.15
CA PRO A 59 -9.03 -16.04 3.26
C PRO A 59 -9.83 -15.90 1.96
N GLU A 60 -11.02 -15.33 2.02
CA GLU A 60 -11.91 -15.13 0.87
C GLU A 60 -11.32 -14.20 -0.21
N ASP A 61 -10.34 -13.38 0.17
CA ASP A 61 -9.71 -12.38 -0.70
C ASP A 61 -8.46 -12.90 -1.41
N ASP A 62 -8.01 -14.13 -1.11
CA ASP A 62 -6.77 -14.69 -1.67
C ASP A 62 -6.76 -14.76 -3.19
N VAL A 63 -7.92 -14.90 -3.81
CA VAL A 63 -8.08 -15.05 -5.25
C VAL A 63 -7.65 -13.82 -6.06
N ILE A 64 -7.69 -12.64 -5.45
CA ILE A 64 -7.33 -11.39 -6.13
C ILE A 64 -5.88 -10.95 -5.89
N VAL A 65 -5.16 -11.65 -5.02
CA VAL A 65 -3.77 -11.30 -4.66
C VAL A 65 -2.79 -11.85 -5.70
N PRO A 66 -2.09 -11.00 -6.46
CA PRO A 66 -1.10 -11.46 -7.43
C PRO A 66 0.06 -12.23 -6.78
N ASN A 67 0.62 -13.21 -7.49
CA ASN A 67 1.69 -14.07 -7.00
C ASN A 67 3.04 -13.39 -6.72
N PHE A 68 3.24 -12.14 -7.15
CA PHE A 68 4.44 -11.38 -6.83
C PHE A 68 4.40 -10.69 -5.46
N PHE A 69 3.28 -10.76 -4.73
CA PHE A 69 3.21 -10.41 -3.32
C PHE A 69 3.59 -11.60 -2.44
N THR A 70 4.33 -11.32 -1.37
CA THR A 70 4.48 -12.24 -0.26
C THR A 70 3.22 -12.15 0.59
N LYS A 71 2.39 -13.18 0.56
CA LYS A 71 1.19 -13.25 1.39
C LYS A 71 1.58 -13.49 2.84
N LEU A 72 1.13 -12.60 3.72
CA LEU A 72 1.24 -12.78 5.16
C LEU A 72 0.09 -13.67 5.68
N PRO A 73 0.19 -14.23 6.91
CA PRO A 73 -0.92 -14.97 7.50
C PRO A 73 -2.21 -14.16 7.51
N HIS A 74 -3.33 -14.82 7.25
CA HIS A 74 -4.64 -14.19 7.15
C HIS A 74 -5.03 -13.41 8.40
N LEU A 75 -5.77 -12.34 8.18
CA LEU A 75 -6.43 -11.59 9.24
C LEU A 75 -7.49 -12.46 9.93
N LYS A 76 -7.56 -12.34 11.26
CA LYS A 76 -8.51 -13.12 12.08
C LYS A 76 -9.64 -12.27 12.62
N ARG A 77 -9.39 -10.98 12.89
CA ARG A 77 -10.34 -10.04 13.47
C ARG A 77 -10.74 -8.97 12.47
N SER A 78 -11.95 -8.46 12.63
CA SER A 78 -12.48 -7.37 11.81
C SER A 78 -13.32 -6.42 12.66
N SER A 79 -13.71 -5.29 12.08
CA SER A 79 -14.64 -4.36 12.70
C SER A 79 -15.97 -5.01 13.10
N LYS A 80 -16.41 -6.06 12.37
CA LYS A 80 -17.65 -6.80 12.72
C LYS A 80 -17.58 -7.55 14.05
N ASP A 81 -16.37 -7.89 14.49
CA ASP A 81 -16.20 -8.67 15.73
C ASP A 81 -16.31 -7.80 16.98
N LEU A 82 -16.14 -6.48 16.86
CA LEU A 82 -16.14 -5.55 17.98
C LEU A 82 -17.19 -4.45 17.88
N TYR A 83 -17.73 -4.21 16.69
CA TYR A 83 -18.67 -3.13 16.44
C TYR A 83 -19.83 -3.65 15.59
N ASP A 84 -20.98 -2.98 15.68
CA ASP A 84 -22.12 -3.22 14.77
C ASP A 84 -21.83 -2.62 13.38
N SER A 85 -20.81 -3.16 12.72
CA SER A 85 -20.34 -2.71 11.41
C SER A 85 -20.87 -3.61 10.31
N LYS A 86 -21.47 -2.98 9.28
CA LYS A 86 -21.89 -3.70 8.06
C LYS A 86 -20.68 -4.18 7.24
N LYS A 87 -19.52 -3.52 7.37
CA LYS A 87 -18.31 -3.83 6.63
C LYS A 87 -17.33 -4.63 7.46
N LYS A 88 -16.67 -5.60 6.84
CA LYS A 88 -15.57 -6.39 7.43
C LYS A 88 -14.26 -5.65 7.23
N LEU A 89 -13.95 -4.68 8.10
CA LEU A 89 -12.76 -3.83 7.99
C LEU A 89 -11.64 -4.36 8.90
N PRO A 90 -10.39 -4.42 8.42
CA PRO A 90 -9.25 -4.92 9.19
C PRO A 90 -8.72 -3.88 10.17
N PHE A 91 -8.20 -4.36 11.32
CA PHE A 91 -7.49 -3.51 12.26
C PHE A 91 -6.06 -3.23 11.79
N LEU A 92 -5.64 -1.96 11.82
CA LEU A 92 -4.29 -1.55 11.47
C LEU A 92 -3.23 -2.21 12.35
N GLN A 93 -3.54 -2.39 13.64
CA GLN A 93 -2.63 -3.06 14.56
C GLN A 93 -2.32 -4.50 14.12
N ASP A 94 -3.32 -5.24 13.63
CA ASP A 94 -3.13 -6.63 13.19
C ASP A 94 -2.27 -6.70 11.92
N ILE A 95 -2.47 -5.74 10.99
CA ILE A 95 -1.66 -5.60 9.78
C ILE A 95 -0.20 -5.35 10.17
N PHE A 96 0.05 -4.37 11.04
CA PHE A 96 1.42 -4.00 11.42
C PHE A 96 2.10 -5.07 12.27
N ASN A 97 1.38 -5.72 13.19
CA ASN A 97 1.91 -6.86 13.94
C ASN A 97 2.32 -8.01 13.02
N SER A 98 1.53 -8.30 12.00
CA SER A 98 1.83 -9.36 11.05
C SER A 98 3.11 -9.07 10.26
N ILE A 99 3.26 -7.88 9.66
CA ILE A 99 4.49 -7.57 8.91
C ILE A 99 5.72 -7.46 9.82
N LEU A 100 5.57 -6.98 11.04
CA LEU A 100 6.65 -6.95 12.02
C LEU A 100 7.12 -8.35 12.40
N LYS A 101 6.22 -9.31 12.48
CA LYS A 101 6.53 -10.69 12.83
C LYS A 101 7.15 -11.47 11.66
N HIS A 102 6.68 -11.24 10.44
CA HIS A 102 7.00 -12.09 9.29
C HIS A 102 7.93 -11.44 8.25
N SER A 103 8.48 -10.26 8.53
CA SER A 103 9.48 -9.62 7.69
C SER A 103 10.66 -9.11 8.50
N ASN A 104 11.77 -8.82 7.82
CA ASN A 104 12.95 -8.16 8.39
C ASN A 104 13.24 -6.80 7.71
N CYS A 105 12.19 -6.14 7.19
CA CYS A 105 12.31 -4.84 6.56
C CYS A 105 12.61 -3.75 7.59
N ASP A 106 13.46 -2.79 7.22
CA ASP A 106 13.82 -1.66 8.07
C ASP A 106 12.72 -0.62 8.12
N PHE A 107 12.09 -0.37 6.97
CA PHE A 107 10.96 0.54 6.82
C PHE A 107 9.73 -0.20 6.30
N ILE A 108 8.59 0.14 6.84
CA ILE A 108 7.29 -0.36 6.42
C ILE A 108 6.54 0.78 5.75
N ILE A 109 6.07 0.53 4.54
CA ILE A 109 5.12 1.39 3.83
C ILE A 109 3.75 0.74 3.92
N PHE A 110 2.75 1.50 4.29
CA PHE A 110 1.36 1.10 4.22
C PHE A 110 0.59 2.07 3.34
N THR A 111 -0.16 1.53 2.38
CA THR A 111 -1.16 2.26 1.57
C THR A 111 -2.43 1.45 1.45
N ASN A 112 -3.52 2.12 1.14
CA ASN A 112 -4.73 1.43 0.71
C ASN A 112 -4.48 0.72 -0.63
N SER A 113 -5.29 -0.30 -0.91
CA SER A 113 -5.13 -1.14 -2.11
C SER A 113 -5.54 -0.46 -3.43
N ASP A 114 -6.06 0.76 -3.37
CA ASP A 114 -6.43 1.62 -4.51
C ASP A 114 -5.44 2.76 -4.79
N ILE A 115 -4.33 2.80 -4.06
CA ILE A 115 -3.30 3.84 -4.20
C ILE A 115 -2.16 3.36 -5.10
N SER A 116 -2.17 3.77 -6.35
CA SER A 116 -1.09 3.48 -7.28
C SER A 116 0.14 4.35 -7.01
N VAL A 117 1.33 3.83 -7.30
CA VAL A 117 2.60 4.52 -7.08
C VAL A 117 3.29 4.86 -8.39
N LYS A 118 3.99 6.00 -8.42
CA LYS A 118 4.83 6.38 -9.57
C LYS A 118 6.00 5.40 -9.75
N PRO A 119 6.51 5.19 -10.97
CA PRO A 119 7.63 4.25 -11.20
C PRO A 119 8.88 4.50 -10.35
N ASN A 120 9.15 5.75 -9.97
CA ASN A 120 10.30 6.14 -9.15
C ASN A 120 9.98 6.27 -7.65
N PHE A 121 8.82 5.78 -7.21
CA PHE A 121 8.32 5.95 -5.84
C PHE A 121 9.33 5.47 -4.77
N TYR A 122 9.77 4.22 -4.83
CA TYR A 122 10.69 3.68 -3.84
C TYR A 122 12.07 4.34 -3.86
N GLU A 123 12.53 4.78 -5.03
CA GLU A 123 13.77 5.56 -5.15
C GLU A 123 13.65 6.90 -4.41
N LYS A 124 12.48 7.58 -4.52
CA LYS A 124 12.21 8.83 -3.80
C LYS A 124 12.12 8.61 -2.29
N VAL A 125 11.40 7.58 -1.86
CA VAL A 125 11.35 7.19 -0.44
C VAL A 125 12.76 6.93 0.10
N TYR A 126 13.57 6.14 -0.62
CA TYR A 126 14.96 5.89 -0.27
C TYR A 126 15.79 7.18 -0.17
N GLN A 127 15.62 8.12 -1.09
CA GLN A 127 16.32 9.41 -1.06
C GLN A 127 15.97 10.23 0.18
N ILE A 128 14.69 10.29 0.59
CA ILE A 128 14.24 10.99 1.79
C ILE A 128 14.87 10.36 3.03
N ILE A 129 14.80 9.03 3.16
CA ILE A 129 15.40 8.30 4.27
C ILE A 129 16.90 8.58 4.36
N ARG A 130 17.62 8.52 3.23
CA ARG A 130 19.09 8.67 3.19
C ARG A 130 19.56 10.09 3.45
N LYS A 131 18.89 11.09 2.88
CA LYS A 131 19.31 12.49 2.96
C LYS A 131 18.84 13.18 4.23
N GLU A 132 17.62 12.90 4.64
CA GLU A 132 16.96 13.62 5.74
C GLU A 132 16.99 12.82 7.06
N GLY A 133 17.35 11.54 7.02
CA GLY A 133 17.40 10.68 8.21
C GLY A 133 16.02 10.44 8.85
N ARG A 134 14.92 10.70 8.13
CA ARG A 134 13.57 10.56 8.66
C ARG A 134 13.24 9.11 8.99
N LEU A 135 12.74 8.87 10.18
CA LEU A 135 12.27 7.56 10.64
C LEU A 135 10.78 7.34 10.38
N SER A 136 10.00 8.40 10.18
CA SER A 136 8.61 8.32 9.75
C SER A 136 8.20 9.57 8.99
N PHE A 137 7.33 9.39 8.00
CA PHE A 137 6.71 10.48 7.24
C PHE A 137 5.52 9.94 6.44
N THR A 138 4.69 10.87 5.97
CA THR A 138 3.55 10.56 5.11
C THR A 138 3.76 11.15 3.72
N ILE A 139 3.11 10.55 2.73
CA ILE A 139 3.04 11.09 1.37
C ILE A 139 1.56 11.20 1.00
N ASN A 140 1.13 12.42 0.65
CA ASN A 140 -0.23 12.64 0.20
C ASN A 140 -0.40 12.12 -1.22
N ARG A 141 -1.55 11.50 -1.48
CA ARG A 141 -1.91 11.10 -2.83
C ARG A 141 -2.32 12.31 -3.69
N ARG A 142 -2.37 12.07 -4.97
CA ARG A 142 -3.00 12.97 -5.93
C ARG A 142 -4.09 12.21 -6.65
N ASP A 143 -5.24 12.85 -6.81
CA ASP A 143 -6.36 12.30 -7.57
C ASP A 143 -6.08 12.51 -9.06
N ASN A 144 -5.77 11.43 -9.74
CA ASN A 144 -5.14 11.47 -11.07
C ASN A 144 -6.09 11.17 -12.23
N ILE A 145 -7.38 11.11 -12.01
CA ILE A 145 -8.31 10.78 -13.09
C ILE A 145 -8.75 12.06 -13.80
N PRO A 146 -8.24 12.36 -15.01
CA PRO A 146 -8.75 13.46 -15.80
C PRO A 146 -10.23 13.29 -16.08
N LYS A 147 -10.98 14.41 -16.14
CA LYS A 147 -12.44 14.38 -16.32
C LYS A 147 -12.89 13.52 -17.52
N PHE A 148 -12.13 13.53 -18.62
CA PHE A 148 -12.45 12.73 -19.82
C PHE A 148 -12.22 11.22 -19.68
N TYR A 149 -11.56 10.77 -18.59
CA TYR A 149 -11.43 9.34 -18.26
C TYR A 149 -12.47 8.87 -17.25
N LYS A 150 -13.31 9.74 -16.69
CA LYS A 150 -14.33 9.35 -15.71
C LYS A 150 -15.26 8.26 -16.22
N ASP A 151 -15.54 8.28 -17.54
CA ASP A 151 -16.43 7.33 -18.20
C ASP A 151 -15.69 6.12 -18.80
N LYS A 152 -14.35 6.11 -18.74
CA LYS A 152 -13.53 4.98 -19.20
C LYS A 152 -13.15 4.09 -18.06
N ARG A 153 -13.40 2.80 -18.20
CA ARG A 153 -12.90 1.77 -17.29
C ARG A 153 -11.38 1.64 -17.48
N LEU A 154 -10.63 2.37 -16.66
CA LEU A 154 -9.17 2.29 -16.66
C LEU A 154 -8.72 0.89 -16.26
N THR A 155 -7.66 0.43 -16.91
CA THR A 155 -7.03 -0.87 -16.67
C THR A 155 -5.56 -0.69 -16.30
N SER A 156 -4.93 -1.76 -15.89
CA SER A 156 -3.49 -1.72 -15.64
C SER A 156 -2.64 -1.40 -16.89
N ASN A 157 -3.20 -1.46 -18.10
CA ASN A 157 -2.50 -1.08 -19.33
C ASN A 157 -2.41 0.43 -19.51
N ASP A 158 -3.28 1.19 -18.82
CA ASP A 158 -3.31 2.65 -18.88
C ASP A 158 -2.31 3.33 -17.94
N LEU A 159 -1.49 2.56 -17.20
CA LEU A 159 -0.52 3.10 -16.23
C LEU A 159 0.45 4.11 -16.82
N ASN A 160 0.90 3.93 -18.06
CA ASN A 160 1.81 4.87 -18.71
C ASN A 160 1.15 6.24 -18.90
N ILE A 161 -0.12 6.24 -19.29
CA ILE A 161 -0.93 7.45 -19.44
C ILE A 161 -1.17 8.08 -18.08
N LEU A 162 -1.64 7.29 -17.10
CA LEU A 162 -1.91 7.76 -15.73
C LEU A 162 -0.67 8.39 -15.08
N ASN A 163 0.51 7.87 -15.37
CA ASN A 163 1.77 8.40 -14.85
C ASN A 163 2.15 9.79 -15.40
N GLN A 164 1.58 10.21 -16.52
CA GLN A 164 1.84 11.54 -17.10
C GLN A 164 1.03 12.64 -16.42
N PHE A 165 -0.10 12.30 -15.80
CA PHE A 165 -0.94 13.29 -15.12
C PHE A 165 -0.38 13.67 -13.76
N ARG A 166 -0.43 14.98 -13.47
CA ARG A 166 -0.02 15.51 -12.17
C ARG A 166 -1.10 15.33 -11.12
N GLY A 167 -2.37 15.42 -11.50
CA GLY A 167 -3.53 15.34 -10.62
C GLY A 167 -3.60 16.46 -9.57
N GLU A 168 -4.70 16.50 -8.83
CA GLU A 168 -4.93 17.43 -7.73
C GLU A 168 -4.49 16.82 -6.41
N LEU A 169 -4.04 17.64 -5.46
CA LEU A 169 -3.61 17.17 -4.16
C LEU A 169 -4.84 16.75 -3.33
N HIS A 170 -4.82 15.52 -2.85
CA HIS A 170 -5.84 15.04 -1.92
C HIS A 170 -5.52 15.51 -0.48
N PRO A 171 -6.50 15.97 0.31
CA PRO A 171 -6.24 16.45 1.67
C PRO A 171 -5.84 15.35 2.67
N GLY A 172 -6.15 14.09 2.37
CA GLY A 172 -5.85 12.96 3.27
C GLY A 172 -4.43 12.44 3.16
N ASN A 173 -3.98 11.77 4.20
CA ASN A 173 -2.70 11.06 4.25
C ASN A 173 -2.95 9.57 4.02
N ASP A 174 -2.64 9.06 2.83
CA ASP A 174 -2.94 7.69 2.42
C ASP A 174 -1.70 6.79 2.29
N CYS A 175 -0.52 7.34 2.53
CA CYS A 175 0.74 6.60 2.45
C CYS A 175 1.59 6.90 3.68
N PHE A 176 1.79 5.90 4.51
CA PHE A 176 2.57 5.98 5.74
C PHE A 176 3.88 5.22 5.56
N ILE A 177 5.00 5.89 5.79
CA ILE A 177 6.34 5.31 5.81
C ILE A 177 6.85 5.37 7.24
N ILE A 178 7.12 4.21 7.85
CA ILE A 178 7.48 4.13 9.26
C ILE A 178 8.65 3.16 9.44
N HIS A 179 9.69 3.61 10.13
CA HIS A 179 10.79 2.73 10.52
C HIS A 179 10.31 1.67 11.51
N ARG A 180 10.75 0.44 11.33
CA ARG A 180 10.38 -0.72 12.15
C ARG A 180 10.48 -0.48 13.65
N TYR A 181 11.52 0.23 14.09
CA TYR A 181 11.71 0.56 15.51
C TYR A 181 10.58 1.41 16.07
N LEU A 182 10.11 2.42 15.32
CA LEU A 182 8.98 3.24 15.73
C LEU A 182 7.68 2.45 15.70
N LEU A 183 7.47 1.68 14.64
CA LEU A 183 6.25 0.90 14.47
C LEU A 183 6.03 -0.09 15.61
N LYS A 184 7.10 -0.68 16.17
CA LYS A 184 7.04 -1.56 17.37
C LYS A 184 6.57 -0.85 18.63
N LYS A 185 6.66 0.49 18.70
CA LYS A 185 6.25 1.30 19.87
C LYS A 185 4.85 1.88 19.74
N ILE A 186 4.26 1.82 18.56
CA ILE A 186 2.91 2.36 18.31
C ILE A 186 1.88 1.34 18.75
N ASN A 187 0.93 1.81 19.56
CA ASN A 187 -0.28 1.07 19.88
C ASN A 187 -1.48 1.78 19.20
N LEU A 188 -2.03 1.14 18.18
CA LEU A 188 -3.16 1.67 17.41
C LEU A 188 -4.51 1.18 17.94
N MET A 189 -4.49 0.40 19.02
CA MET A 189 -5.70 -0.16 19.63
C MET A 189 -6.59 -0.83 18.58
N ASN A 190 -7.84 -0.41 18.47
CA ASN A 190 -8.83 -0.94 17.53
C ASN A 190 -9.07 -0.01 16.33
N LEU A 191 -8.08 0.79 15.96
CA LEU A 191 -8.16 1.60 14.73
C LEU A 191 -8.21 0.67 13.51
N PHE A 192 -9.21 0.82 12.68
CA PHE A 192 -9.40 0.02 11.46
C PHE A 192 -9.28 0.88 10.20
N ILE A 193 -9.07 0.19 9.06
CA ILE A 193 -8.97 0.83 7.75
C ILE A 193 -10.36 1.04 7.18
N GLY A 194 -10.54 2.17 6.54
CA GLY A 194 -11.78 2.51 5.82
C GLY A 194 -12.75 3.28 6.70
N TYR A 195 -13.81 3.73 6.06
CA TYR A 195 -14.91 4.42 6.74
C TYR A 195 -15.98 3.39 7.13
N PRO A 196 -16.49 3.43 8.36
CA PRO A 196 -17.51 2.51 8.83
C PRO A 196 -18.82 2.64 8.06
#